data_3c963dd35358e9143da5c2d5b61fea98
#
_entry.id   3c963dd35358e9143da5c2d5b61fea98
#
_cell.length_a   1.000
_cell.length_b   1.000
_cell.length_c   1.000
_cell.angle_alpha   90.00
_cell.angle_beta   90.00
_cell.angle_gamma   90.00
#
_symmetry.space_group_name_H-M   'P 1'
#
loop_
_entity.id
_entity.type
_entity.pdbx_description
1 polymer ?
#
loop_
_entity_poly.entity_id
_entity_poly.type
_entity_poly.pdbx_seq_one_letter_code
_entity_poly.pdbx_strand_id
1 'polypeptide(L)'
;MNNTLIQKFNSEMMDIYLTAKKELKYNASRFLQMITDPNMGGYQAARKLIPEMSDGFTTLHMAGRHDLTVEARVLKPEYAELFTDEEKDICRRRLSECGYKIPE
;
A
#
# COMPACT_ATOMS: atom_id res chain seq x y z
N MET A 1 1.61 -20.92 -5.60
CA MET A 1 1.27 -19.57 -5.11
C MET A 1 1.58 -19.49 -3.63
N ASN A 2 2.20 -18.41 -3.17
CA ASN A 2 2.65 -18.28 -1.79
C ASN A 2 1.59 -17.65 -0.90
N ASN A 3 0.68 -18.48 -0.38
CA ASN A 3 -0.42 -17.99 0.47
C ASN A 3 0.09 -17.34 1.77
N THR A 4 1.19 -17.85 2.31
CA THR A 4 1.77 -17.27 3.53
C THR A 4 2.24 -15.84 3.29
N LEU A 5 2.88 -15.60 2.14
CA LEU A 5 3.36 -14.27 1.77
C LEU A 5 2.19 -13.32 1.52
N ILE A 6 1.13 -13.81 0.87
CA ILE A 6 -0.08 -13.02 0.64
C ILE A 6 -0.72 -12.63 1.97
N GLN A 7 -0.81 -13.55 2.91
CA GLN A 7 -1.36 -13.27 4.24
C GLN A 7 -0.52 -12.24 4.99
N LYS A 8 0.81 -12.34 4.86
CA LYS A 8 1.71 -11.36 5.46
C LYS A 8 1.49 -9.97 4.85
N PHE A 9 1.32 -9.89 3.54
CA PHE A 9 1.02 -8.63 2.87
C PHE A 9 -0.32 -8.07 3.31
N ASN A 10 -1.34 -8.93 3.44
CA ASN A 10 -2.65 -8.50 3.95
C ASN A 10 -2.53 -7.87 5.33
N SER A 11 -1.69 -8.44 6.19
CA SER A 11 -1.44 -7.89 7.53
C SER A 11 -0.78 -6.52 7.46
N GLU A 12 0.11 -6.30 6.47
CA GLU A 12 0.72 -5.00 6.29
C GLU A 12 -0.30 -3.94 5.85
N MET A 13 -1.28 -4.34 5.04
CA MET A 13 -2.33 -3.40 4.65
C MET A 13 -3.16 -2.97 5.85
N MET A 14 -3.48 -3.90 6.75
CA MET A 14 -4.16 -3.57 7.99
C MET A 14 -3.29 -2.67 8.87
N ASP A 15 -1.99 -2.93 8.92
CA ASP A 15 -1.04 -2.11 9.68
C ASP A 15 -1.04 -0.66 9.17
N ILE A 16 -1.06 -0.47 7.85
CA ILE A 16 -1.15 0.88 7.26
C ILE A 16 -2.40 1.60 7.80
N TYR A 17 -3.54 0.93 7.75
CA TYR A 17 -4.79 1.52 8.22
C TYR A 17 -4.72 1.92 9.69
N LEU A 18 -4.28 0.99 10.54
CA LEU A 18 -4.24 1.19 11.99
C LEU A 18 -3.23 2.28 12.37
N THR A 19 -2.06 2.29 11.73
CA THR A 19 -1.01 3.26 12.02
C THR A 19 -1.44 4.67 11.59
N ALA A 20 -2.02 4.80 10.40
CA ALA A 20 -2.50 6.09 9.91
C ALA A 20 -3.60 6.65 10.82
N LYS A 21 -4.50 5.79 11.28
CA LYS A 21 -5.57 6.19 12.20
C LYS A 21 -5.01 6.65 13.54
N LYS A 22 -4.02 5.92 14.06
CA LYS A 22 -3.44 6.21 15.37
C LYS A 22 -2.55 7.44 15.35
N GLU A 23 -1.66 7.54 14.37
CA GLU A 23 -0.63 8.59 14.35
C GLU A 23 -1.09 9.86 13.66
N LEU A 24 -1.91 9.75 12.63
CA LEU A 24 -2.36 10.88 11.82
C LEU A 24 -3.83 11.21 12.05
N LYS A 25 -4.52 10.41 12.85
CA LYS A 25 -5.96 10.51 13.04
C LYS A 25 -6.73 10.42 11.72
N TYR A 26 -6.14 9.77 10.74
CA TYR A 26 -6.73 9.59 9.42
C TYR A 26 -7.48 8.26 9.38
N ASN A 27 -8.80 8.33 9.28
CA ASN A 27 -9.65 7.15 9.19
C ASN A 27 -9.94 6.82 7.73
N ALA A 28 -9.13 5.95 7.14
CA ALA A 28 -9.27 5.52 5.76
C ALA A 28 -10.35 4.44 5.65
N SER A 29 -11.60 4.79 5.95
CA SER A 29 -12.69 3.80 6.03
C SER A 29 -12.91 3.06 4.71
N ARG A 30 -12.75 3.74 3.58
CA ARG A 30 -12.90 3.10 2.27
C ARG A 30 -11.80 2.05 2.05
N PHE A 31 -10.58 2.37 2.43
CA PHE A 31 -9.47 1.42 2.38
C PHE A 31 -9.75 0.23 3.30
N LEU A 32 -10.22 0.49 4.51
CA LEU A 32 -10.58 -0.58 5.45
C LEU A 32 -11.63 -1.51 4.85
N GLN A 33 -12.66 -0.96 4.21
CA GLN A 33 -13.68 -1.78 3.56
C GLN A 33 -13.09 -2.70 2.51
N MET A 34 -12.13 -2.19 1.72
CA MET A 34 -11.50 -2.98 0.67
C MET A 34 -10.64 -4.11 1.24
N ILE A 35 -9.83 -3.81 2.26
CA ILE A 35 -8.90 -4.81 2.79
C ILE A 35 -9.59 -5.85 3.66
N THR A 36 -10.78 -5.55 4.17
CA THR A 36 -11.56 -6.50 4.97
C THR A 36 -12.65 -7.20 4.17
N ASP A 37 -12.82 -6.86 2.90
CA ASP A 37 -13.79 -7.52 2.02
C ASP A 37 -13.37 -8.98 1.83
N PRO A 38 -14.25 -9.96 2.17
CA PRO A 38 -13.88 -11.37 2.04
C PRO A 38 -13.61 -11.82 0.61
N ASN A 39 -14.09 -11.05 -0.39
CA ASN A 39 -13.85 -11.35 -1.80
C ASN A 39 -12.62 -10.64 -2.36
N MET A 40 -12.03 -9.71 -1.64
CA MET A 40 -10.90 -8.92 -2.10
C MET A 40 -9.65 -9.14 -1.25
N GLY A 41 -9.68 -8.70 0.01
CA GLY A 41 -8.52 -8.75 0.89
C GLY A 41 -7.49 -7.68 0.57
N GLY A 42 -6.45 -7.59 1.41
CA GLY A 42 -5.43 -6.55 1.29
C GLY A 42 -4.61 -6.62 0.00
N TYR A 43 -4.26 -7.82 -0.43
CA TYR A 43 -3.47 -8.01 -1.64
C TYR A 43 -4.20 -7.51 -2.89
N GLN A 44 -5.45 -7.92 -3.06
CA GLN A 44 -6.24 -7.49 -4.22
C GLN A 44 -6.58 -6.00 -4.15
N ALA A 45 -6.83 -5.49 -2.94
CA ALA A 45 -7.06 -4.07 -2.75
C ALA A 45 -5.86 -3.25 -3.21
N ALA A 46 -4.64 -3.67 -2.85
CA ALA A 46 -3.43 -3.01 -3.27
C ALA A 46 -3.30 -3.00 -4.80
N ARG A 47 -3.55 -4.14 -5.43
CA ARG A 47 -3.45 -4.26 -6.89
C ARG A 47 -4.47 -3.38 -7.61
N LYS A 48 -5.63 -3.19 -7.01
CA LYS A 48 -6.65 -2.30 -7.57
C LYS A 48 -6.25 -0.83 -7.45
N LEU A 49 -5.56 -0.47 -6.37
CA LEU A 49 -5.18 0.92 -6.11
C LEU A 49 -3.92 1.36 -6.85
N ILE A 50 -3.05 0.43 -7.22
CA ILE A 50 -1.78 0.76 -7.88
C ILE A 50 -1.97 1.56 -9.17
N PRO A 51 -2.84 1.16 -10.13
CA PRO A 51 -3.00 1.91 -11.37
C PRO A 51 -3.71 3.25 -11.19
N GLU A 52 -4.39 3.44 -10.06
CA GLU A 52 -5.12 4.67 -9.77
C GLU A 52 -4.48 5.39 -8.59
N MET A 53 -4.34 6.72 -8.67
CA MET A 53 -3.87 7.47 -7.51
C MET A 53 -5.02 7.62 -6.53
N SER A 54 -4.86 7.06 -5.34
CA SER A 54 -5.90 7.10 -4.33
C SER A 54 -5.83 8.39 -3.51
N ASP A 55 -6.97 8.78 -2.91
CA ASP A 55 -7.01 9.90 -1.97
C ASP A 55 -6.12 9.62 -0.77
N GLY A 56 -6.01 8.35 -0.38
CA GLY A 56 -5.12 7.95 0.70
C GLY A 56 -3.67 8.27 0.43
N PHE A 57 -3.20 8.03 -0.81
CA PHE A 57 -1.83 8.38 -1.17
C PHE A 57 -1.60 9.89 -1.02
N THR A 58 -2.51 10.70 -1.53
CA THR A 58 -2.42 12.16 -1.44
C THR A 58 -2.37 12.61 0.02
N THR A 59 -3.25 12.06 0.85
CA THR A 59 -3.32 12.41 2.28
C THR A 59 -2.00 12.08 2.99
N LEU A 60 -1.45 10.89 2.73
CA LEU A 60 -0.21 10.46 3.36
C LEU A 60 1.00 11.25 2.85
N HIS A 61 0.98 11.61 1.55
CA HIS A 61 2.00 12.46 0.97
C HIS A 61 2.04 13.83 1.66
N MET A 62 0.88 14.44 1.84
CA MET A 62 0.78 15.74 2.49
C MET A 62 1.19 15.70 3.96
N ALA A 63 1.01 14.55 4.60
CA ALA A 63 1.44 14.35 5.98
C ALA A 63 2.92 13.99 6.12
N GLY A 64 3.62 13.81 5.00
CA GLY A 64 5.03 13.41 5.01
C GLY A 64 5.25 11.95 5.40
N ARG A 65 4.21 11.12 5.28
CA ARG A 65 4.27 9.71 5.72
C ARG A 65 4.15 8.77 4.53
N HIS A 66 5.10 8.86 3.59
CA HIS A 66 5.13 7.98 2.42
C HIS A 66 5.35 6.52 2.80
N ASP A 67 5.95 6.27 3.95
CA ASP A 67 6.17 4.92 4.48
C ASP A 67 4.86 4.18 4.74
N LEU A 68 3.76 4.90 4.91
CA LEU A 68 2.44 4.32 5.16
C LEU A 68 1.62 4.16 3.88
N THR A 69 2.21 4.41 2.72
CA THR A 69 1.48 4.22 1.46
C THR A 69 1.51 2.76 1.03
N VAL A 70 0.48 2.35 0.28
CA VAL A 70 0.45 1.02 -0.34
C VAL A 70 1.67 0.85 -1.24
N GLU A 71 2.01 1.89 -1.98
CA GLU A 71 3.14 1.89 -2.91
C GLU A 71 4.45 1.55 -2.22
N ALA A 72 4.71 2.13 -1.06
CA ALA A 72 5.94 1.86 -0.31
C ALA A 72 6.00 0.40 0.17
N ARG A 73 4.86 -0.16 0.58
CA ARG A 73 4.80 -1.54 1.05
C ARG A 73 4.95 -2.54 -0.10
N VAL A 74 4.40 -2.22 -1.27
CA VAL A 74 4.53 -3.05 -2.48
C VAL A 74 5.99 -3.21 -2.88
N LEU A 75 6.80 -2.17 -2.70
CA LEU A 75 8.20 -2.18 -3.13
C LEU A 75 9.16 -2.85 -2.15
N LYS A 76 8.69 -3.36 -1.04
CA LYS A 76 9.53 -4.14 -0.14
C LYS A 76 10.04 -5.39 -0.85
N PRO A 77 11.34 -5.69 -0.78
CA PRO A 77 11.91 -6.85 -1.51
C PRO A 77 11.20 -8.17 -1.20
N GLU A 78 10.70 -8.34 0.00
CA GLU A 78 10.04 -9.58 0.42
C GLU A 78 8.74 -9.83 -0.35
N TYR A 79 8.13 -8.80 -0.94
CA TYR A 79 6.89 -8.94 -1.71
C TYR A 79 7.08 -8.85 -3.22
N ALA A 80 8.33 -8.87 -3.68
CA ALA A 80 8.64 -8.68 -5.10
C ALA A 80 7.91 -9.68 -6.00
N GLU A 81 7.73 -10.92 -5.55
CA GLU A 81 7.09 -11.95 -6.35
C GLU A 81 5.56 -11.82 -6.43
N LEU A 82 4.96 -11.00 -5.58
CA LEU A 82 3.50 -10.82 -5.56
C LEU A 82 3.00 -9.84 -6.61
N PHE A 83 3.89 -9.03 -7.18
CA PHE A 83 3.49 -7.96 -8.09
C PHE A 83 4.26 -8.04 -9.40
N THR A 84 3.63 -7.56 -10.48
CA THR A 84 4.29 -7.52 -11.79
C THR A 84 5.31 -6.39 -11.83
N ASP A 85 6.24 -6.47 -12.78
CA ASP A 85 7.23 -5.41 -12.97
C ASP A 85 6.54 -4.08 -13.29
N GLU A 86 5.46 -4.13 -14.05
CA GLU A 86 4.69 -2.93 -14.39
C GLU A 86 4.09 -2.28 -13.15
N GLU A 87 3.50 -3.10 -12.26
CA GLU A 87 2.93 -2.59 -11.00
C GLU A 87 4.01 -1.96 -10.14
N LYS A 88 5.17 -2.60 -10.03
CA LYS A 88 6.28 -2.08 -9.25
C LYS A 88 6.84 -0.78 -9.84
N ASP A 89 6.89 -0.67 -11.16
CA ASP A 89 7.36 0.55 -11.82
C ASP A 89 6.43 1.73 -11.57
N ILE A 90 5.13 1.50 -11.57
CA ILE A 90 4.15 2.54 -11.23
C ILE A 90 4.40 3.06 -9.82
N CYS A 91 4.61 2.14 -8.87
CA CYS A 91 4.89 2.50 -7.48
C CYS A 91 6.19 3.29 -7.35
N ARG A 92 7.25 2.85 -8.00
CA ARG A 92 8.55 3.54 -7.97
C ARG A 92 8.45 4.96 -8.51
N ARG A 93 7.79 5.10 -9.64
CA ARG A 93 7.62 6.41 -10.27
C ARG A 93 6.84 7.36 -9.38
N ARG A 94 5.73 6.87 -8.83
CA ARG A 94 4.88 7.69 -7.96
C ARG A 94 5.63 8.18 -6.73
N LEU A 95 6.37 7.29 -6.06
CA LEU A 95 7.14 7.65 -4.89
C LEU A 95 8.31 8.56 -5.22
N SER A 96 8.99 8.32 -6.33
CA SER A 96 10.11 9.16 -6.78
C SER A 96 9.67 10.57 -7.07
N GLU A 97 8.50 10.74 -7.69
CA GLU A 97 7.95 12.06 -7.99
C GLU A 97 7.63 12.85 -6.72
N CYS A 98 7.39 12.14 -5.62
CA CYS A 98 7.12 12.76 -4.33
C CYS A 98 8.40 13.00 -3.50
N GLY A 99 9.56 12.63 -4.03
CA GLY A 99 10.83 12.78 -3.34
C GLY A 99 11.11 11.72 -2.29
N TYR A 100 10.30 10.66 -2.24
CA TYR A 100 10.51 9.58 -1.28
C TYR A 100 11.67 8.69 -1.72
N LYS A 101 12.58 8.40 -0.78
CA LYS A 101 13.71 7.55 -1.04
C LYS A 101 13.30 6.09 -0.84
N ILE A 102 13.28 5.33 -1.93
CA ILE A 102 12.84 3.94 -1.91
C ILE A 102 13.92 3.05 -1.30
N PRO A 103 13.60 2.25 -0.27
CA PRO A 103 14.55 1.28 0.28
C PRO A 103 14.84 0.19 -0.74
N GLU A 104 16.07 -0.19 -0.86
CA GLU A 104 16.49 -1.28 -1.74
C GLU A 104 16.77 -2.55 -0.97
#